data_9a07f4038e7284a2419da1bdb8310a2f
#
_entry.id   9a07f4038e7284a2419da1bdb8310a2f
#
_cell.length_a   1.000
_cell.length_b   1.000
_cell.length_c   1.000
_cell.angle_alpha   90.00
_cell.angle_beta   90.00
_cell.angle_gamma   90.00
#
_symmetry.space_group_name_H-M   'P 1'
#
loop_
_entity.id
_entity.type
_entity.pdbx_description
1 polymer ?
#
loop_
_entity_poly.entity_id
_entity_poly.type
_entity_poly.pdbx_seq_one_letter_code
_entity_poly.pdbx_strand_id
1 'polypeptide(L)'
;MKFKSLFLLPILAIPVTLSLGACTRVESDSKPMSSEAVTPVSSETILTQNNGMMSGNHGMMMDLGPADAEYDLRFIDGMIPHHKGAVKMSEQVLQKSNNPEVKKLAEEIIKAQEKEIAQMQEWRKTWYPDAKDAIMYHAPMGHSMSMSKEDMESMMMMADLGPADAGFDQRFVEAMIPHHEGALIMAKDAQVKSKRPEIQQLAQAILVSQAAEIKLMKKWLKP
;
A
#
# COMPACT_ATOMS: atom_id res chain seq x y z
N MET A 1 -10.97 -0.42 53.32
CA MET A 1 -12.04 -1.44 53.37
C MET A 1 -13.19 -1.08 52.46
N LYS A 2 -13.68 -2.03 51.67
CA LYS A 2 -14.80 -2.17 50.73
C LYS A 2 -14.30 -2.19 49.26
N PHE A 3 -14.08 -3.35 48.70
CA PHE A 3 -14.85 -4.42 48.03
C PHE A 3 -15.46 -3.94 46.70
N LYS A 4 -14.82 -4.39 45.61
CA LYS A 4 -15.20 -5.31 44.52
C LYS A 4 -16.57 -5.07 43.86
N SER A 5 -16.54 -4.88 42.57
CA SER A 5 -17.52 -5.53 41.70
C SER A 5 -16.89 -5.90 40.38
N LEU A 6 -16.81 -7.20 40.15
CA LEU A 6 -16.37 -7.90 38.96
C LEU A 6 -17.60 -8.11 38.10
N PHE A 7 -17.73 -7.49 36.93
CA PHE A 7 -18.80 -7.81 35.97
C PHE A 7 -18.23 -8.76 34.92
N LEU A 8 -18.59 -10.05 35.06
CA LEU A 8 -18.54 -11.03 33.99
C LEU A 8 -19.67 -10.75 33.00
N LEU A 9 -19.36 -10.59 31.73
CA LEU A 9 -20.32 -10.64 30.64
C LEU A 9 -20.26 -12.03 29.98
N PRO A 10 -21.43 -12.63 29.65
CA PRO A 10 -21.47 -14.00 29.11
C PRO A 10 -21.10 -14.05 27.61
N ILE A 11 -20.33 -15.08 27.29
CA ILE A 11 -20.00 -15.48 25.92
C ILE A 11 -21.25 -16.06 25.27
N LEU A 12 -21.78 -15.41 24.24
CA LEU A 12 -22.89 -15.95 23.44
C LEU A 12 -22.29 -16.86 22.35
N ALA A 13 -22.50 -18.16 22.49
CA ALA A 13 -22.16 -19.16 21.47
C ALA A 13 -23.26 -19.19 20.41
N ILE A 14 -22.88 -18.97 19.17
CA ILE A 14 -23.77 -19.12 17.99
C ILE A 14 -23.56 -20.51 17.40
N PRO A 15 -24.60 -21.35 17.27
CA PRO A 15 -24.47 -22.66 16.64
C PRO A 15 -24.40 -22.53 15.12
N VAL A 16 -23.37 -23.13 14.51
CA VAL A 16 -23.27 -23.32 13.05
C VAL A 16 -24.10 -24.54 12.68
N THR A 17 -25.18 -24.32 11.95
CA THR A 17 -25.96 -25.42 11.35
C THR A 17 -25.36 -25.81 10.00
N LEU A 18 -24.85 -27.04 9.94
CA LEU A 18 -24.38 -27.67 8.71
C LEU A 18 -25.61 -28.15 7.90
N SER A 19 -25.84 -27.56 6.72
CA SER A 19 -26.86 -28.01 5.79
C SER A 19 -26.21 -28.92 4.73
N LEU A 20 -26.52 -30.20 4.78
CA LEU A 20 -26.20 -31.16 3.71
C LEU A 20 -27.23 -31.00 2.56
N GLY A 21 -26.80 -30.47 1.44
CA GLY A 21 -27.57 -30.43 0.21
C GLY A 21 -27.17 -31.55 -0.76
N ALA A 22 -28.14 -32.34 -1.17
CA ALA A 22 -28.03 -33.56 -1.96
C ALA A 22 -27.53 -33.30 -3.37
N CYS A 23 -26.70 -34.24 -3.86
CA CYS A 23 -26.27 -34.36 -5.26
C CYS A 23 -27.44 -34.76 -6.17
N THR A 24 -27.73 -33.99 -7.20
CA THR A 24 -28.44 -34.44 -8.36
C THR A 24 -27.48 -34.51 -9.56
N ARG A 25 -27.31 -35.71 -10.06
CA ARG A 25 -26.52 -36.08 -11.23
C ARG A 25 -27.35 -35.77 -12.48
N VAL A 26 -26.82 -34.90 -13.34
CA VAL A 26 -27.35 -34.71 -14.70
C VAL A 26 -26.31 -35.25 -15.66
N GLU A 27 -26.70 -36.36 -16.36
CA GLU A 27 -26.03 -36.84 -17.57
C GLU A 27 -26.40 -35.94 -18.73
N SER A 28 -25.44 -35.52 -19.53
CA SER A 28 -25.69 -35.06 -20.89
C SER A 28 -24.51 -35.34 -21.81
N ASP A 29 -24.84 -35.95 -22.85
CA ASP A 29 -24.19 -36.40 -24.07
C ASP A 29 -22.92 -35.66 -24.52
N SER A 30 -21.92 -36.47 -24.82
CA SER A 30 -20.65 -36.11 -25.45
C SER A 30 -20.81 -36.08 -26.97
N LYS A 31 -20.45 -34.96 -27.59
CA LYS A 31 -20.10 -34.89 -29.01
C LYS A 31 -18.68 -34.33 -29.12
N PRO A 32 -17.73 -34.98 -29.81
CA PRO A 32 -16.36 -34.50 -29.91
C PRO A 32 -16.28 -33.41 -30.97
N MET A 33 -15.73 -32.25 -30.59
CA MET A 33 -15.25 -31.23 -31.51
C MET A 33 -13.72 -31.18 -31.49
N SER A 34 -13.17 -31.11 -32.68
CA SER A 34 -11.79 -31.19 -33.10
C SER A 34 -10.84 -30.30 -32.31
N SER A 35 -9.63 -30.84 -32.03
CA SER A 35 -8.48 -30.18 -31.48
C SER A 35 -7.94 -29.14 -32.46
N GLU A 36 -8.11 -27.87 -32.13
CA GLU A 36 -7.19 -26.82 -32.59
C GLU A 36 -6.21 -26.51 -31.48
N ALA A 37 -4.95 -26.62 -31.85
CA ALA A 37 -3.81 -26.39 -30.94
C ALA A 37 -3.78 -24.92 -30.49
N VAL A 38 -4.09 -24.67 -29.21
CA VAL A 38 -3.85 -23.37 -28.58
C VAL A 38 -2.40 -23.37 -28.16
N THR A 39 -1.58 -22.60 -28.86
CA THR A 39 -0.21 -22.30 -28.45
C THR A 39 -0.24 -21.54 -27.10
N PRO A 40 0.63 -21.87 -26.13
CA PRO A 40 0.70 -21.12 -24.88
C PRO A 40 1.22 -19.71 -25.17
N VAL A 41 0.39 -18.71 -24.96
CA VAL A 41 0.81 -17.30 -24.93
C VAL A 41 1.71 -17.13 -23.71
N SER A 42 2.98 -16.87 -23.98
CA SER A 42 3.99 -16.61 -22.96
C SER A 42 3.57 -15.46 -22.07
N SER A 43 3.65 -15.67 -20.76
CA SER A 43 3.25 -14.73 -19.70
C SER A 43 4.13 -13.44 -19.62
N GLU A 44 5.05 -13.25 -20.56
CA GLU A 44 5.99 -12.13 -20.57
C GLU A 44 5.47 -10.85 -21.25
N THR A 45 4.33 -10.88 -21.94
CA THR A 45 3.90 -9.74 -22.79
C THR A 45 2.90 -8.79 -22.08
N ILE A 46 2.47 -9.07 -20.86
CA ILE A 46 1.50 -8.20 -20.15
C ILE A 46 2.16 -7.14 -19.24
N LEU A 47 3.47 -7.22 -19.01
CA LEU A 47 4.19 -6.28 -18.13
C LEU A 47 4.76 -5.03 -18.82
N THR A 48 4.62 -4.88 -20.14
CA THR A 48 5.32 -3.81 -20.89
C THR A 48 4.44 -2.66 -21.39
N GLN A 49 3.17 -2.53 -21.02
CA GLN A 49 2.32 -1.48 -21.59
C GLN A 49 1.76 -0.41 -20.62
N ASN A 50 2.26 -0.33 -19.37
CA ASN A 50 1.88 0.78 -18.47
C ASN A 50 3.06 1.54 -17.85
N ASN A 51 4.24 1.50 -18.46
CA ASN A 51 5.45 2.20 -17.98
C ASN A 51 5.69 3.54 -18.69
N GLY A 52 4.66 4.30 -18.96
CA GLY A 52 4.77 5.66 -19.44
C GLY A 52 4.53 6.65 -18.30
N MET A 53 5.61 7.28 -17.80
CA MET A 53 5.69 8.47 -16.94
C MET A 53 5.95 8.31 -15.44
N MET A 54 6.65 7.28 -14.99
CA MET A 54 7.43 7.44 -13.77
C MET A 54 8.86 7.79 -14.18
N SER A 55 9.34 8.98 -13.84
CA SER A 55 10.73 9.39 -14.06
C SER A 55 11.65 8.29 -13.49
N GLY A 56 12.62 7.82 -14.27
CA GLY A 56 13.39 6.58 -14.01
C GLY A 56 14.04 6.45 -12.61
N ASN A 57 14.12 7.52 -11.85
CA ASN A 57 14.66 7.51 -10.48
C ASN A 57 13.65 7.01 -9.42
N HIS A 58 12.36 7.34 -9.54
CA HIS A 58 11.36 6.92 -8.57
C HIS A 58 11.03 5.42 -8.64
N GLY A 59 11.06 4.83 -9.84
CA GLY A 59 10.86 3.39 -10.01
C GLY A 59 11.93 2.53 -9.33
N MET A 60 13.17 3.01 -9.31
CA MET A 60 14.28 2.31 -8.63
C MET A 60 14.17 2.37 -7.11
N MET A 61 13.61 3.44 -6.55
CA MET A 61 13.44 3.60 -5.10
C MET A 61 12.31 2.73 -4.53
N MET A 62 11.34 2.31 -5.35
CA MET A 62 10.27 1.40 -4.95
C MET A 62 10.67 -0.08 -5.06
N ASP A 63 11.87 -0.38 -5.57
CA ASP A 63 12.41 -1.75 -5.59
C ASP A 63 12.92 -2.13 -4.21
N LEU A 64 12.22 -3.04 -3.57
CA LEU A 64 12.59 -3.56 -2.25
C LEU A 64 13.56 -4.74 -2.32
N GLY A 65 13.97 -5.14 -3.51
CA GLY A 65 14.93 -6.23 -3.74
C GLY A 65 14.37 -7.63 -3.51
N PRO A 66 15.25 -8.62 -3.28
CA PRO A 66 14.86 -10.03 -3.12
C PRO A 66 14.14 -10.31 -1.81
N ALA A 67 13.42 -11.44 -1.76
CA ALA A 67 12.75 -11.96 -0.54
C ALA A 67 13.77 -12.63 0.41
N ASP A 68 14.71 -11.85 0.93
CA ASP A 68 15.73 -12.27 1.89
C ASP A 68 15.39 -11.88 3.33
N ALA A 69 16.35 -12.05 4.25
CA ALA A 69 16.16 -11.76 5.69
C ALA A 69 15.94 -10.25 5.99
N GLU A 70 16.38 -9.35 5.08
CA GLU A 70 16.26 -7.90 5.23
C GLU A 70 15.03 -7.32 4.52
N TYR A 71 14.29 -8.14 3.77
CA TYR A 71 13.17 -7.67 2.95
C TYR A 71 12.13 -6.87 3.76
N ASP A 72 11.68 -7.42 4.88
CA ASP A 72 10.66 -6.77 5.71
C ASP A 72 11.18 -5.47 6.34
N LEU A 73 12.48 -5.39 6.67
CA LEU A 73 13.10 -4.16 7.16
C LEU A 73 13.13 -3.09 6.05
N ARG A 74 13.51 -3.47 4.82
CA ARG A 74 13.48 -2.54 3.67
C ARG A 74 12.07 -2.05 3.35
N PHE A 75 11.06 -2.91 3.46
CA PHE A 75 9.66 -2.50 3.33
C PHE A 75 9.28 -1.46 4.38
N ILE A 76 9.59 -1.70 5.66
CA ILE A 76 9.31 -0.78 6.77
C ILE A 76 10.05 0.54 6.57
N ASP A 77 11.35 0.48 6.31
CA ASP A 77 12.22 1.65 6.19
C ASP A 77 11.90 2.49 4.94
N GLY A 78 11.37 1.89 3.88
CA GLY A 78 10.89 2.60 2.69
C GLY A 78 9.48 3.18 2.87
N MET A 79 8.55 2.42 3.43
CA MET A 79 7.15 2.84 3.55
C MET A 79 6.95 3.95 4.59
N ILE A 80 7.74 3.98 5.68
CA ILE A 80 7.65 5.04 6.69
C ILE A 80 7.92 6.43 6.10
N PRO A 81 9.05 6.73 5.45
CA PRO A 81 9.26 8.03 4.82
C PRO A 81 8.26 8.31 3.71
N HIS A 82 7.88 7.32 2.91
CA HIS A 82 6.84 7.46 1.90
C HIS A 82 5.53 7.98 2.52
N HIS A 83 5.00 7.33 3.53
CA HIS A 83 3.79 7.78 4.23
C HIS A 83 3.93 9.18 4.84
N LYS A 84 5.09 9.52 5.41
CA LYS A 84 5.35 10.88 5.92
C LYS A 84 5.21 11.94 4.82
N GLY A 85 5.53 11.62 3.58
CA GLY A 85 5.34 12.51 2.43
C GLY A 85 3.86 12.82 2.19
N ALA A 86 3.01 11.80 2.15
CA ALA A 86 1.56 11.99 1.99
C ALA A 86 0.95 12.78 3.15
N VAL A 87 1.34 12.46 4.39
CA VAL A 87 0.89 13.22 5.58
C VAL A 87 1.24 14.70 5.43
N LYS A 88 2.49 15.05 5.11
CA LYS A 88 2.91 16.44 4.92
C LYS A 88 2.18 17.17 3.79
N MET A 89 1.91 16.50 2.67
CA MET A 89 1.11 17.09 1.59
C MET A 89 -0.34 17.29 2.01
N SER A 90 -0.90 16.34 2.75
CA SER A 90 -2.28 16.42 3.28
C SER A 90 -2.44 17.51 4.35
N GLU A 91 -1.44 17.72 5.22
CA GLU A 91 -1.41 18.85 6.17
C GLU A 91 -1.48 20.21 5.46
N GLN A 92 -0.81 20.36 4.30
CA GLN A 92 -0.93 21.58 3.50
C GLN A 92 -2.37 21.80 2.97
N VAL A 93 -3.08 20.69 2.63
CA VAL A 93 -4.49 20.79 2.21
C VAL A 93 -5.36 21.35 3.32
N LEU A 94 -5.18 20.88 4.56
CA LEU A 94 -5.96 21.39 5.70
C LEU A 94 -5.77 22.90 5.92
N GLN A 95 -4.57 23.41 5.62
CA GLN A 95 -4.22 24.82 5.76
C GLN A 95 -4.66 25.69 4.56
N LYS A 96 -4.57 25.17 3.34
CA LYS A 96 -4.63 25.96 2.10
C LYS A 96 -5.90 25.73 1.27
N SER A 97 -6.52 24.55 1.34
CA SER A 97 -7.74 24.27 0.56
C SER A 97 -8.97 24.88 1.21
N ASN A 98 -9.93 25.29 0.38
CA ASN A 98 -11.27 25.66 0.82
C ASN A 98 -12.32 24.60 0.43
N ASN A 99 -11.91 23.53 -0.25
CA ASN A 99 -12.80 22.46 -0.70
C ASN A 99 -13.01 21.44 0.45
N PRO A 100 -14.25 21.28 0.94
CA PRO A 100 -14.51 20.38 2.07
C PRO A 100 -14.27 18.90 1.72
N GLU A 101 -14.45 18.48 0.46
CA GLU A 101 -14.21 17.09 0.05
C GLU A 101 -12.71 16.77 0.01
N VAL A 102 -11.90 17.70 -0.49
CA VAL A 102 -10.43 17.56 -0.53
C VAL A 102 -9.86 17.58 0.88
N LYS A 103 -10.37 18.46 1.76
CA LYS A 103 -9.99 18.46 3.19
C LYS A 103 -10.34 17.16 3.89
N LYS A 104 -11.53 16.63 3.64
CA LYS A 104 -11.96 15.35 4.22
C LYS A 104 -11.04 14.21 3.79
N LEU A 105 -10.70 14.13 2.50
CA LEU A 105 -9.73 13.15 2.02
C LEU A 105 -8.37 13.31 2.71
N ALA A 106 -7.87 14.53 2.85
CA ALA A 106 -6.61 14.81 3.51
C ALA A 106 -6.61 14.36 4.99
N GLU A 107 -7.70 14.60 5.72
CA GLU A 107 -7.88 14.12 7.11
C GLU A 107 -7.87 12.59 7.19
N GLU A 108 -8.53 11.91 6.24
CA GLU A 108 -8.57 10.44 6.16
C GLU A 108 -7.18 9.87 5.85
N ILE A 109 -6.44 10.45 4.92
CA ILE A 109 -5.05 10.09 4.60
C ILE A 109 -4.15 10.25 5.83
N ILE A 110 -4.17 11.41 6.49
CA ILE A 110 -3.36 11.66 7.69
C ILE A 110 -3.64 10.59 8.74
N LYS A 111 -4.90 10.40 9.10
CA LYS A 111 -5.32 9.46 10.13
C LYS A 111 -4.90 8.02 9.85
N ALA A 112 -5.06 7.56 8.60
CA ALA A 112 -4.70 6.22 8.20
C ALA A 112 -3.18 6.04 8.23
N GLN A 113 -2.45 6.93 7.58
CA GLN A 113 -1.01 6.77 7.39
C GLN A 113 -0.19 7.05 8.65
N GLU A 114 -0.63 7.95 9.55
CA GLU A 114 0.00 8.09 10.87
C GLU A 114 -0.12 6.80 11.72
N LYS A 115 -1.27 6.14 11.68
CA LYS A 115 -1.47 4.86 12.34
C LYS A 115 -0.55 3.79 11.77
N GLU A 116 -0.43 3.72 10.46
CA GLU A 116 0.44 2.76 9.75
C GLU A 116 1.92 3.03 10.02
N ILE A 117 2.33 4.30 10.05
CA ILE A 117 3.68 4.71 10.47
C ILE A 117 3.98 4.24 11.89
N ALA A 118 3.08 4.51 12.85
CA ALA A 118 3.27 4.11 14.24
C ALA A 118 3.40 2.59 14.39
N GLN A 119 2.60 1.83 13.65
CA GLN A 119 2.65 0.37 13.62
C GLN A 119 3.98 -0.13 13.05
N MET A 120 4.43 0.40 11.94
CA MET A 120 5.71 0.03 11.33
C MET A 120 6.91 0.42 12.21
N GLN A 121 6.87 1.55 12.88
CA GLN A 121 7.90 1.97 13.85
C GLN A 121 8.01 0.99 15.03
N GLU A 122 6.88 0.51 15.56
CA GLU A 122 6.88 -0.49 16.63
C GLU A 122 7.43 -1.83 16.14
N TRP A 123 7.06 -2.27 14.93
CA TRP A 123 7.64 -3.47 14.34
C TRP A 123 9.14 -3.34 14.10
N ARG A 124 9.60 -2.21 13.56
CA ARG A 124 11.01 -1.94 13.37
C ARG A 124 11.79 -2.07 14.66
N LYS A 125 11.31 -1.44 15.72
CA LYS A 125 11.92 -1.49 17.05
C LYS A 125 11.94 -2.90 17.63
N THR A 126 10.84 -3.65 17.45
CA THR A 126 10.68 -4.97 18.07
C THR A 126 11.42 -6.05 17.30
N TRP A 127 11.37 -6.02 15.96
CA TRP A 127 11.93 -7.08 15.14
C TRP A 127 13.38 -6.83 14.74
N TYR A 128 13.82 -5.56 14.75
CA TYR A 128 15.14 -5.16 14.31
C TYR A 128 15.81 -4.20 15.31
N PRO A 129 15.96 -4.60 16.60
CA PRO A 129 16.46 -3.70 17.64
C PRO A 129 17.89 -3.23 17.39
N ASP A 130 18.67 -3.99 16.63
CA ASP A 130 20.07 -3.69 16.30
C ASP A 130 20.24 -2.85 15.02
N ALA A 131 19.16 -2.66 14.24
CA ALA A 131 19.19 -1.86 13.03
C ALA A 131 19.27 -0.36 13.38
N LYS A 132 20.48 0.22 13.25
CA LYS A 132 20.73 1.63 13.58
C LYS A 132 20.15 2.57 12.54
N ASP A 133 20.45 2.31 11.27
CA ASP A 133 20.06 3.16 10.15
C ASP A 133 18.89 2.54 9.38
N ALA A 134 18.11 3.39 8.70
CA ALA A 134 17.16 2.91 7.70
C ALA A 134 17.92 2.35 6.49
N ILE A 135 17.40 1.29 5.90
CA ILE A 135 18.03 0.61 4.77
C ILE A 135 17.15 0.60 3.52
N MET A 136 17.79 0.56 2.35
CA MET A 136 17.15 0.38 1.05
C MET A 136 17.91 -0.65 0.22
N TYR A 137 17.26 -1.23 -0.79
CA TYR A 137 17.92 -2.09 -1.75
C TYR A 137 18.60 -1.26 -2.83
N HIS A 138 19.85 -1.56 -3.12
CA HIS A 138 20.60 -0.94 -4.20
C HIS A 138 20.79 -1.94 -5.35
N ALA A 139 19.86 -1.92 -6.31
CA ALA A 139 19.80 -2.90 -7.39
C ALA A 139 21.13 -3.06 -8.17
N PRO A 140 21.86 -1.99 -8.53
CA PRO A 140 23.16 -2.14 -9.22
C PRO A 140 24.21 -2.89 -8.41
N MET A 141 24.16 -2.85 -7.08
CA MET A 141 25.09 -3.56 -6.20
C MET A 141 24.56 -4.89 -5.70
N GLY A 142 23.25 -5.14 -5.83
CA GLY A 142 22.61 -6.38 -5.44
C GLY A 142 22.53 -6.63 -3.92
N HIS A 143 22.60 -5.59 -3.08
CA HIS A 143 22.51 -5.70 -1.63
C HIS A 143 21.83 -4.46 -1.00
N SER A 144 21.46 -4.57 0.28
CA SER A 144 20.96 -3.44 1.06
C SER A 144 22.08 -2.50 1.48
N MET A 145 21.76 -1.21 1.56
CA MET A 145 22.64 -0.18 2.10
C MET A 145 21.85 0.81 2.95
N SER A 146 22.54 1.56 3.81
CA SER A 146 21.91 2.61 4.61
C SER A 146 21.35 3.69 3.70
N MET A 147 20.12 4.15 4.00
CA MET A 147 19.53 5.32 3.35
C MET A 147 20.27 6.58 3.76
N SER A 148 20.70 7.37 2.81
CA SER A 148 21.12 8.75 3.06
C SER A 148 19.91 9.64 3.40
N LYS A 149 20.18 10.86 3.82
CA LYS A 149 19.12 11.85 4.03
C LYS A 149 18.40 12.15 2.71
N GLU A 150 19.14 12.25 1.65
CA GLU A 150 18.65 12.48 0.28
C GLU A 150 17.76 11.34 -0.21
N ASP A 151 18.12 10.08 0.09
CA ASP A 151 17.29 8.92 -0.22
C ASP A 151 15.96 8.96 0.54
N MET A 152 16.00 9.29 1.84
CA MET A 152 14.78 9.44 2.64
C MET A 152 13.89 10.58 2.14
N GLU A 153 14.46 11.72 1.76
CA GLU A 153 13.71 12.85 1.17
C GLU A 153 13.10 12.46 -0.18
N SER A 154 13.85 11.73 -1.00
CA SER A 154 13.36 11.23 -2.30
C SER A 154 12.25 10.19 -2.12
N MET A 155 12.36 9.29 -1.10
CA MET A 155 11.33 8.31 -0.78
C MET A 155 10.02 8.96 -0.30
N MET A 156 10.09 10.15 0.28
CA MET A 156 8.89 10.91 0.66
C MET A 156 8.06 11.34 -0.55
N MET A 157 8.61 11.36 -1.75
CA MET A 157 7.92 11.77 -2.99
C MET A 157 7.13 13.06 -2.84
N MET A 158 7.67 14.02 -2.09
CA MET A 158 7.04 15.32 -1.86
C MET A 158 6.99 16.15 -3.15
N ALA A 159 5.83 16.72 -3.44
CA ALA A 159 5.67 17.73 -4.48
C ALA A 159 5.55 19.13 -3.86
N ASP A 160 6.03 20.14 -4.59
CA ASP A 160 5.70 21.52 -4.27
C ASP A 160 4.26 21.81 -4.74
N LEU A 161 3.35 21.94 -3.78
CA LEU A 161 1.94 22.22 -4.06
C LEU A 161 1.68 23.71 -4.31
N GLY A 162 2.67 24.57 -4.12
CA GLY A 162 2.59 26.00 -4.38
C GLY A 162 1.62 26.77 -3.46
N PRO A 163 1.16 27.94 -3.93
CA PRO A 163 0.29 28.83 -3.14
C PRO A 163 -1.15 28.31 -3.02
N ALA A 164 -1.89 28.89 -2.05
CA ALA A 164 -3.32 28.66 -1.86
C ALA A 164 -4.15 29.43 -2.92
N ASP A 165 -4.13 28.98 -4.16
CA ASP A 165 -4.88 29.54 -5.29
C ASP A 165 -5.92 28.54 -5.83
N ALA A 166 -6.63 28.91 -6.88
CA ALA A 166 -7.67 28.08 -7.50
C ALA A 166 -7.14 26.72 -8.06
N GLY A 167 -5.84 26.61 -8.33
CA GLY A 167 -5.20 25.40 -8.82
C GLY A 167 -4.63 24.49 -7.71
N PHE A 168 -4.68 24.93 -6.44
CA PHE A 168 -4.03 24.20 -5.34
C PHE A 168 -4.55 22.77 -5.17
N ASP A 169 -5.86 22.60 -5.16
CA ASP A 169 -6.50 21.27 -4.98
C ASP A 169 -6.16 20.33 -6.13
N GLN A 170 -6.08 20.85 -7.35
CA GLN A 170 -5.69 20.07 -8.51
C GLN A 170 -4.23 19.60 -8.39
N ARG A 171 -3.30 20.50 -8.02
CA ARG A 171 -1.88 20.12 -7.81
C ARG A 171 -1.71 19.08 -6.71
N PHE A 172 -2.48 19.16 -5.62
CA PHE A 172 -2.50 18.13 -4.59
C PHE A 172 -2.91 16.78 -5.15
N VAL A 173 -4.02 16.72 -5.88
CA VAL A 173 -4.54 15.48 -6.47
C VAL A 173 -3.57 14.90 -7.49
N GLU A 174 -3.00 15.73 -8.36
CA GLU A 174 -2.01 15.33 -9.37
C GLU A 174 -0.70 14.80 -8.74
N ALA A 175 -0.31 15.32 -7.57
CA ALA A 175 0.84 14.83 -6.82
C ALA A 175 0.53 13.55 -6.02
N MET A 176 -0.65 13.48 -5.40
CA MET A 176 -1.02 12.37 -4.51
C MET A 176 -1.33 11.08 -5.28
N ILE A 177 -1.84 11.15 -6.50
CA ILE A 177 -2.10 9.96 -7.33
C ILE A 177 -0.82 9.16 -7.57
N PRO A 178 0.25 9.70 -8.18
CA PRO A 178 1.49 8.95 -8.39
C PRO A 178 2.17 8.55 -7.07
N HIS A 179 2.04 9.36 -6.02
CA HIS A 179 2.50 9.00 -4.68
C HIS A 179 1.83 7.71 -4.20
N HIS A 180 0.52 7.62 -4.23
CA HIS A 180 -0.21 6.41 -3.87
C HIS A 180 0.11 5.22 -4.79
N GLU A 181 0.27 5.45 -6.09
CA GLU A 181 0.69 4.42 -7.03
C GLU A 181 2.05 3.79 -6.64
N GLY A 182 2.99 4.60 -6.12
CA GLY A 182 4.25 4.12 -5.53
C GLY A 182 4.04 3.19 -4.34
N ALA A 183 3.18 3.56 -3.40
CA ALA A 183 2.84 2.69 -2.25
C ALA A 183 2.20 1.37 -2.70
N LEU A 184 1.34 1.40 -3.74
CA LEU A 184 0.74 0.17 -4.28
C LEU A 184 1.79 -0.77 -4.89
N ILE A 185 2.87 -0.24 -5.49
CA ILE A 185 3.99 -1.05 -6.00
C ILE A 185 4.65 -1.80 -4.85
N MET A 186 5.09 -1.08 -3.81
CA MET A 186 5.73 -1.69 -2.63
C MET A 186 4.81 -2.67 -1.90
N ALA A 187 3.52 -2.33 -1.75
CA ALA A 187 2.55 -3.20 -1.08
C ALA A 187 2.27 -4.48 -1.87
N LYS A 188 2.17 -4.43 -3.20
CA LYS A 188 2.02 -5.63 -4.04
C LYS A 188 3.24 -6.54 -3.94
N ASP A 189 4.43 -5.96 -3.93
CA ASP A 189 5.67 -6.70 -3.77
C ASP A 189 5.72 -7.39 -2.40
N ALA A 190 5.33 -6.68 -1.33
CA ALA A 190 5.29 -7.21 0.03
C ALA A 190 4.27 -8.36 0.21
N GLN A 191 3.13 -8.32 -0.50
CA GLN A 191 2.18 -9.44 -0.51
C GLN A 191 2.80 -10.76 -0.99
N VAL A 192 3.74 -10.68 -1.90
CA VAL A 192 4.40 -11.86 -2.50
C VAL A 192 5.65 -12.27 -1.74
N LYS A 193 6.46 -11.31 -1.31
CA LYS A 193 7.82 -11.55 -0.79
C LYS A 193 7.90 -11.65 0.72
N SER A 194 7.08 -10.91 1.46
CA SER A 194 7.08 -11.00 2.92
C SER A 194 6.50 -12.34 3.40
N LYS A 195 7.12 -12.90 4.43
CA LYS A 195 6.63 -14.09 5.14
C LYS A 195 5.92 -13.75 6.45
N ARG A 196 5.91 -12.46 6.85
CA ARG A 196 5.24 -11.99 8.06
C ARG A 196 3.78 -11.68 7.78
N PRO A 197 2.83 -12.32 8.46
CA PRO A 197 1.40 -12.04 8.26
C PRO A 197 1.04 -10.59 8.58
N GLU A 198 1.75 -9.95 9.51
CA GLU A 198 1.54 -8.55 9.87
C GLU A 198 1.86 -7.62 8.70
N ILE A 199 2.99 -7.84 8.01
CA ILE A 199 3.37 -7.06 6.81
C ILE A 199 2.37 -7.32 5.68
N GLN A 200 1.97 -8.58 5.45
CA GLN A 200 0.98 -8.92 4.43
C GLN A 200 -0.38 -8.26 4.71
N GLN A 201 -0.83 -8.22 5.97
CA GLN A 201 -2.07 -7.56 6.36
C GLN A 201 -2.00 -6.05 6.14
N LEU A 202 -0.89 -5.40 6.53
CA LEU A 202 -0.68 -3.98 6.27
C LEU A 202 -0.65 -3.69 4.77
N ALA A 203 0.11 -4.46 4.01
CA ALA A 203 0.18 -4.32 2.56
C ALA A 203 -1.21 -4.48 1.90
N GLN A 204 -2.03 -5.43 2.34
CA GLN A 204 -3.40 -5.57 1.87
C GLN A 204 -4.27 -4.36 2.23
N ALA A 205 -4.14 -3.81 3.42
CA ALA A 205 -4.86 -2.61 3.84
C ALA A 205 -4.48 -1.40 2.96
N ILE A 206 -3.19 -1.18 2.72
CA ILE A 206 -2.67 -0.14 1.82
C ILE A 206 -3.24 -0.32 0.40
N LEU A 207 -3.23 -1.55 -0.14
CA LEU A 207 -3.76 -1.83 -1.48
C LEU A 207 -5.24 -1.47 -1.61
N VAL A 208 -6.05 -1.73 -0.59
CA VAL A 208 -7.48 -1.45 -0.62
C VAL A 208 -7.76 0.04 -0.44
N SER A 209 -7.18 0.67 0.59
CA SER A 209 -7.46 2.08 0.92
C SER A 209 -6.95 3.01 -0.18
N GLN A 210 -5.67 2.90 -0.55
CA GLN A 210 -5.07 3.84 -1.49
C GLN A 210 -5.56 3.65 -2.93
N ALA A 211 -5.95 2.43 -3.34
CA ALA A 211 -6.63 2.25 -4.63
C ALA A 211 -8.01 2.94 -4.67
N ALA A 212 -8.75 2.95 -3.55
CA ALA A 212 -10.01 3.66 -3.46
C ALA A 212 -9.81 5.18 -3.50
N GLU A 213 -8.79 5.70 -2.81
CA GLU A 213 -8.41 7.12 -2.81
C GLU A 213 -7.95 7.58 -4.20
N ILE A 214 -7.11 6.81 -4.91
CA ILE A 214 -6.74 7.07 -6.31
C ILE A 214 -7.99 7.15 -7.19
N LYS A 215 -8.93 6.20 -7.03
CA LYS A 215 -10.17 6.20 -7.82
C LYS A 215 -11.01 7.45 -7.55
N LEU A 216 -11.07 7.91 -6.31
CA LEU A 216 -11.75 9.14 -5.92
C LEU A 216 -11.07 10.37 -6.56
N MET A 217 -9.77 10.51 -6.39
CA MET A 217 -8.96 11.59 -6.95
C MET A 217 -9.04 11.67 -8.48
N LYS A 218 -8.96 10.52 -9.17
CA LYS A 218 -9.13 10.45 -10.63
C LYS A 218 -10.53 10.89 -11.12
N LYS A 219 -11.57 10.85 -10.28
CA LYS A 219 -12.88 11.41 -10.64
C LYS A 219 -12.88 12.94 -10.61
N TRP A 220 -12.12 13.55 -9.70
CA TRP A 220 -12.03 15.01 -9.60
C TRP A 220 -11.22 15.64 -10.73
N LEU A 221 -10.32 14.89 -11.38
CA LEU A 221 -9.56 15.35 -12.55
C LEU A 221 -10.30 15.20 -13.87
N LYS A 222 -11.46 14.53 -13.89
CA LYS A 222 -12.27 14.44 -15.10
C LYS A 222 -13.02 15.76 -15.31
N PRO A 223 -13.01 16.31 -16.54
CA PRO A 223 -13.76 17.52 -16.90
C PRO A 223 -15.26 17.32 -16.78
#